data_0d57d45f0d683fdb8541374d058b014b
#
_entry.id   0d57d45f0d683fdb8541374d058b014b
#
_cell.length_a   1.000
_cell.length_b   1.000
_cell.length_c   1.000
_cell.angle_alpha   90.00
_cell.angle_beta   90.00
_cell.angle_gamma   90.00
#
_symmetry.space_group_name_H-M   'P 1'
#
loop_
_entity.id
_entity.type
_entity.pdbx_description
1 polymer ?
#
loop_
_entity_poly.entity_id
_entity_poly.type
_entity_poly.pdbx_seq_one_letter_code
_entity_poly.pdbx_strand_id
1 'polypeptide(L)'
;RSKEGREMFAKYYNSALDFESIYYKKLCHIAKKNKIIMSIGVIEKDNGTLYCTVLMISKKGEFIGKHRKVMPTAMERLVWGYGDGSTLPVIDTPIGKIGSVICWENYMPLMRMAMYSKGIQLYCAPTADDRETWISTMTHTALEGRCFVFSSCQYLLREDCPDYYN
;
A
#
# COMPACT_ATOMS: atom_id res chain seq x y z
N ARG A 1 10.20 16.02 -20.30
CA ARG A 1 9.65 17.30 -19.76
C ARG A 1 8.71 18.00 -20.75
N SER A 2 7.91 17.24 -21.53
CA SER A 2 6.92 17.82 -22.45
C SER A 2 5.78 18.53 -21.67
N LYS A 3 5.02 19.37 -22.37
CA LYS A 3 3.82 20.01 -21.82
C LYS A 3 2.80 18.95 -21.40
N GLU A 4 2.55 17.98 -22.26
CA GLU A 4 1.65 16.84 -22.03
C GLU A 4 2.04 16.04 -20.77
N GLY A 5 3.33 15.72 -20.62
CA GLY A 5 3.80 15.00 -19.42
C GLY A 5 3.57 15.77 -18.12
N ARG A 6 3.68 17.12 -18.15
CA ARG A 6 3.35 17.94 -16.99
C ARG A 6 1.85 17.96 -16.70
N GLU A 7 1.03 18.00 -17.74
CA GLU A 7 -0.44 17.98 -17.61
C GLU A 7 -0.91 16.62 -17.06
N MET A 8 -0.31 15.52 -17.53
CA MET A 8 -0.58 14.17 -17.00
C MET A 8 -0.16 14.07 -15.54
N PHE A 9 1.03 14.56 -15.19
CA PHE A 9 1.48 14.58 -13.79
C PHE A 9 0.56 15.43 -12.91
N ALA A 10 0.10 16.58 -13.39
CA ALA A 10 -0.84 17.42 -12.64
C ALA A 10 -2.18 16.69 -12.38
N LYS A 11 -2.71 15.96 -13.36
CA LYS A 11 -3.91 15.13 -13.18
C LYS A 11 -3.66 14.04 -12.12
N TYR A 12 -2.54 13.34 -12.23
CA TYR A 12 -2.15 12.31 -11.27
C TYR A 12 -2.01 12.87 -9.85
N TYR A 13 -1.29 13.99 -9.70
CA TYR A 13 -1.12 14.68 -8.42
C TYR A 13 -2.45 15.12 -7.82
N ASN A 14 -3.36 15.67 -8.63
CA ASN A 14 -4.65 16.13 -8.16
C ASN A 14 -5.60 14.98 -7.77
N SER A 15 -5.40 13.79 -8.34
CA SER A 15 -6.17 12.58 -7.98
C SER A 15 -5.63 11.84 -6.76
N ALA A 16 -4.44 12.19 -6.28
CA ALA A 16 -3.84 11.57 -5.11
C ALA A 16 -4.63 11.88 -3.83
N LEU A 17 -4.58 10.93 -2.90
CA LEU A 17 -5.33 11.00 -1.66
C LEU A 17 -4.72 12.01 -0.69
N ASP A 18 -5.55 12.94 -0.27
CA ASP A 18 -5.32 13.80 0.88
C ASP A 18 -6.17 13.28 2.05
N PHE A 19 -5.62 13.22 3.25
CA PHE A 19 -6.34 12.70 4.44
C PHE A 19 -7.51 13.59 4.90
N GLU A 20 -7.59 14.82 4.43
CA GLU A 20 -8.74 15.69 4.67
C GLU A 20 -9.82 15.58 3.59
N SER A 21 -9.51 14.88 2.50
CA SER A 21 -10.37 14.78 1.31
C SER A 21 -11.67 14.00 1.56
N ILE A 22 -12.66 14.26 0.72
CA ILE A 22 -13.91 13.48 0.69
C ILE A 22 -13.64 12.00 0.36
N TYR A 23 -12.59 11.69 -0.39
CA TYR A 23 -12.24 10.33 -0.77
C TYR A 23 -11.73 9.53 0.43
N TYR A 24 -10.89 10.12 1.28
CA TYR A 24 -10.49 9.51 2.54
C TYR A 24 -11.70 9.23 3.46
N LYS A 25 -12.59 10.21 3.60
CA LYS A 25 -13.83 10.04 4.38
C LYS A 25 -14.72 8.92 3.83
N LYS A 26 -14.75 8.74 2.49
CA LYS A 26 -15.46 7.61 1.85
C LYS A 26 -14.84 6.26 2.22
N LEU A 27 -13.53 6.13 2.23
CA LEU A 27 -12.84 4.90 2.66
C LEU A 27 -13.17 4.57 4.11
N CYS A 28 -13.11 5.54 5.02
CA CYS A 28 -13.51 5.39 6.40
C CYS A 28 -14.98 4.94 6.54
N HIS A 29 -15.87 5.55 5.75
CA HIS A 29 -17.28 5.17 5.74
C HIS A 29 -17.49 3.72 5.23
N ILE A 30 -16.78 3.30 4.18
CA ILE A 30 -16.84 1.94 3.65
C ILE A 30 -16.40 0.92 4.70
N ALA A 31 -15.26 1.15 5.37
CA ALA A 31 -14.78 0.29 6.44
C ALA A 31 -15.81 0.16 7.57
N LYS A 32 -16.38 1.30 8.01
CA LYS A 32 -17.41 1.34 9.05
C LYS A 32 -18.70 0.63 8.66
N LYS A 33 -19.23 0.93 7.46
CA LYS A 33 -20.48 0.36 6.94
C LYS A 33 -20.40 -1.15 6.84
N ASN A 34 -19.26 -1.68 6.39
CA ASN A 34 -19.07 -3.12 6.20
C ASN A 34 -18.48 -3.81 7.45
N LYS A 35 -18.15 -3.05 8.51
CA LYS A 35 -17.54 -3.55 9.76
C LYS A 35 -16.26 -4.35 9.52
N ILE A 36 -15.42 -3.90 8.57
CA ILE A 36 -14.15 -4.53 8.20
C ILE A 36 -12.96 -3.70 8.66
N ILE A 37 -11.84 -4.35 8.93
CA ILE A 37 -10.53 -3.70 8.97
C ILE A 37 -10.04 -3.66 7.53
N MET A 38 -9.66 -2.48 7.07
CA MET A 38 -9.22 -2.27 5.68
C MET A 38 -7.71 -1.97 5.65
N SER A 39 -6.98 -2.73 4.82
CA SER A 39 -5.60 -2.41 4.42
C SER A 39 -5.64 -2.09 2.92
N ILE A 40 -5.38 -0.85 2.54
CA ILE A 40 -5.56 -0.37 1.16
C ILE A 40 -4.38 0.45 0.69
N GLY A 41 -3.84 0.10 -0.49
CA GLY A 41 -2.81 0.89 -1.18
C GLY A 41 -3.42 2.17 -1.79
N VAL A 42 -2.74 3.27 -1.60
CA VAL A 42 -3.13 4.59 -2.13
C VAL A 42 -1.90 5.37 -2.58
N ILE A 43 -2.11 6.36 -3.43
CA ILE A 43 -1.13 7.42 -3.64
C ILE A 43 -1.48 8.54 -2.67
N GLU A 44 -0.67 8.70 -1.65
CA GLU A 44 -0.80 9.76 -0.64
C GLU A 44 -0.18 11.05 -1.16
N LYS A 45 -0.85 12.16 -0.92
CA LYS A 45 -0.31 13.50 -1.14
C LYS A 45 -0.04 14.17 0.20
N ASP A 46 1.21 14.60 0.41
CA ASP A 46 1.62 15.29 1.62
C ASP A 46 2.66 16.37 1.28
N ASN A 47 2.37 17.62 1.64
CA ASN A 47 3.26 18.78 1.47
C ASN A 47 3.94 18.86 0.09
N GLY A 48 3.19 18.61 -0.99
CA GLY A 48 3.71 18.70 -2.37
C GLY A 48 4.42 17.43 -2.85
N THR A 49 4.56 16.41 -2.01
CA THR A 49 5.16 15.12 -2.36
C THR A 49 4.07 14.05 -2.47
N LEU A 50 4.25 13.13 -3.43
CA LEU A 50 3.44 11.93 -3.57
C LEU A 50 4.18 10.73 -2.96
N TYR A 51 3.44 9.86 -2.27
CA TYR A 51 3.97 8.63 -1.69
C TYR A 51 3.10 7.44 -2.07
N CYS A 52 3.73 6.32 -2.38
CA CYS A 52 3.04 5.04 -2.39
C CYS A 52 2.84 4.60 -0.93
N THR A 53 1.59 4.55 -0.50
CA THR A 53 1.24 4.36 0.91
C THR A 53 0.19 3.28 1.06
N VAL A 54 0.31 2.45 2.08
CA VAL A 54 -0.79 1.61 2.54
C VAL A 54 -1.42 2.25 3.76
N LEU A 55 -2.74 2.39 3.72
CA LEU A 55 -3.56 2.85 4.85
C LEU A 55 -4.20 1.68 5.56
N MET A 56 -4.29 1.77 6.88
CA MET A 56 -5.06 0.86 7.71
C MET A 56 -6.18 1.61 8.42
N ILE A 57 -7.41 1.14 8.23
CA ILE A 57 -8.63 1.74 8.74
C ILE A 57 -9.38 0.68 9.57
N SER A 58 -9.80 1.03 10.77
CA SER A 58 -10.51 0.13 11.67
C SER A 58 -11.93 -0.15 11.18
N LYS A 59 -12.56 -1.21 11.73
CA LYS A 59 -13.99 -1.52 11.52
C LYS A 59 -14.95 -0.42 11.99
N LYS A 60 -14.46 0.58 12.73
CA LYS A 60 -15.23 1.77 13.11
C LYS A 60 -15.07 2.92 12.13
N GLY A 61 -14.21 2.77 11.10
CA GLY A 61 -13.87 3.83 10.14
C GLY A 61 -12.82 4.82 10.67
N GLU A 62 -12.02 4.41 11.64
CA GLU A 62 -10.96 5.22 12.22
C GLU A 62 -9.61 4.90 11.59
N PHE A 63 -8.77 5.91 11.38
CA PHE A 63 -7.38 5.71 11.02
C PHE A 63 -6.65 4.96 12.13
N ILE A 64 -5.98 3.85 11.81
CA ILE A 64 -5.21 3.07 12.79
C ILE A 64 -3.74 2.95 12.42
N GLY A 65 -3.35 3.32 11.21
CA GLY A 65 -1.96 3.39 10.81
C GLY A 65 -1.77 3.55 9.31
N LYS A 66 -0.56 3.88 8.93
CA LYS A 66 -0.10 3.89 7.54
C LYS A 66 1.36 3.47 7.44
N HIS A 67 1.74 2.99 6.27
CA HIS A 67 3.13 2.79 5.90
C HIS A 67 3.40 3.39 4.52
N ARG A 68 4.39 4.27 4.43
CA ARG A 68 4.93 4.80 3.18
C ARG A 68 6.00 3.86 2.65
N LYS A 69 5.89 3.46 1.40
CA LYS A 69 6.89 2.60 0.75
C LYS A 69 8.29 3.20 0.91
N VAL A 70 9.18 2.45 1.55
CA VAL A 70 10.53 2.94 1.89
C VAL A 70 11.33 3.21 0.63
N MET A 71 11.23 2.31 -0.36
CA MET A 71 11.93 2.47 -1.62
C MET A 71 10.98 2.19 -2.79
N PRO A 72 10.52 3.22 -3.49
CA PRO A 72 9.77 3.04 -4.73
C PRO A 72 10.58 2.22 -5.73
N THR A 73 9.89 1.43 -6.56
CA THR A 73 10.51 0.47 -7.48
C THR A 73 10.77 1.12 -8.84
N ALA A 74 11.98 0.96 -9.38
CA ALA A 74 12.35 1.40 -10.72
C ALA A 74 11.89 2.85 -11.04
N MET A 75 11.06 3.03 -12.07
CA MET A 75 10.58 4.33 -12.54
C MET A 75 9.64 5.04 -11.55
N GLU A 76 9.06 4.33 -10.58
CA GLU A 76 8.28 4.93 -9.49
C GLU A 76 9.07 6.02 -8.76
N ARG A 77 10.40 5.89 -8.69
CA ARG A 77 11.33 6.85 -8.06
C ARG A 77 11.33 8.23 -8.70
N LEU A 78 10.82 8.36 -9.94
CA LEU A 78 10.68 9.65 -10.61
C LEU A 78 9.45 10.42 -10.15
N VAL A 79 8.51 9.75 -9.48
CA VAL A 79 7.20 10.28 -9.15
C VAL A 79 6.94 10.29 -7.65
N TRP A 80 7.36 9.24 -6.93
CA TRP A 80 7.07 9.06 -5.50
C TRP A 80 8.29 9.32 -4.64
N GLY A 81 8.05 9.98 -3.51
CA GLY A 81 9.01 10.14 -2.44
C GLY A 81 9.27 8.82 -1.70
N TYR A 82 10.38 8.76 -1.00
CA TYR A 82 10.79 7.62 -0.18
C TYR A 82 10.16 7.70 1.21
N GLY A 83 9.69 6.56 1.71
CA GLY A 83 9.44 6.40 3.14
C GLY A 83 10.76 6.26 3.90
N ASP A 84 10.72 6.48 5.20
CA ASP A 84 11.92 6.44 6.08
C ASP A 84 11.92 5.27 7.07
N GLY A 85 10.93 4.38 6.97
CA GLY A 85 10.75 3.25 7.89
C GLY A 85 10.18 3.63 9.27
N SER A 86 9.95 4.91 9.58
CA SER A 86 9.28 5.34 10.81
C SER A 86 7.83 4.87 10.90
N THR A 87 7.23 4.59 9.74
CA THR A 87 5.85 4.13 9.60
C THR A 87 5.77 2.65 9.25
N LEU A 88 6.38 1.78 10.05
CA LEU A 88 6.24 0.33 9.94
C LEU A 88 5.30 -0.19 11.05
N PRO A 89 3.99 0.07 10.94
CA PRO A 89 3.06 -0.29 11.99
C PRO A 89 2.79 -1.79 12.01
N VAL A 90 2.79 -2.35 13.21
CA VAL A 90 2.10 -3.60 13.53
C VAL A 90 1.10 -3.26 14.62
N ILE A 91 -0.18 -3.37 14.31
CA ILE A 91 -1.27 -2.81 15.07
C ILE A 91 -2.03 -3.94 15.75
N ASP A 92 -2.23 -3.81 17.05
CA ASP A 92 -3.09 -4.73 17.80
C ASP A 92 -4.57 -4.51 17.43
N THR A 93 -5.21 -5.57 17.00
CA THR A 93 -6.63 -5.56 16.65
C THR A 93 -7.35 -6.74 17.32
N PRO A 94 -8.69 -6.72 17.41
CA PRO A 94 -9.45 -7.84 17.96
C PRO A 94 -9.26 -9.17 17.22
N ILE A 95 -8.72 -9.16 16.01
CA ILE A 95 -8.50 -10.36 15.20
C ILE A 95 -7.03 -10.75 15.10
N GLY A 96 -6.14 -10.04 15.80
CA GLY A 96 -4.70 -10.26 15.80
C GLY A 96 -3.89 -9.03 15.42
N LYS A 97 -2.57 -9.17 15.45
CA LYS A 97 -1.62 -8.13 15.07
C LYS A 97 -1.51 -8.01 13.56
N ILE A 98 -1.98 -6.89 13.01
CA ILE A 98 -1.99 -6.62 11.57
C ILE A 98 -0.92 -5.61 11.18
N GLY A 99 -0.25 -5.84 10.07
CA GLY A 99 0.69 -4.89 9.46
C GLY A 99 0.75 -5.06 7.96
N SER A 100 1.46 -4.16 7.29
CA SER A 100 1.56 -4.20 5.83
C SER A 100 2.91 -3.74 5.32
N VAL A 101 3.39 -4.41 4.27
CA VAL A 101 4.61 -4.08 3.51
C VAL A 101 4.26 -4.11 2.03
N ILE A 102 4.69 -3.09 1.28
CA ILE A 102 4.17 -2.83 -0.07
C ILE A 102 5.06 -3.50 -1.14
N CYS A 103 4.47 -4.39 -1.94
CA CYS A 103 5.05 -4.90 -3.18
C CYS A 103 6.49 -5.41 -2.98
N TRP A 104 7.46 -4.91 -3.72
CA TRP A 104 8.85 -5.37 -3.70
C TRP A 104 9.62 -5.05 -2.41
N GLU A 105 9.07 -4.30 -1.48
CA GLU A 105 9.60 -4.25 -0.11
C GLU A 105 9.65 -5.65 0.52
N ASN A 106 8.78 -6.56 0.07
CA ASN A 106 8.78 -7.96 0.48
C ASN A 106 10.05 -8.73 0.06
N TYR A 107 10.86 -8.19 -0.84
CA TYR A 107 12.19 -8.71 -1.16
C TYR A 107 13.31 -8.13 -0.28
N MET A 108 12.97 -7.26 0.67
CA MET A 108 13.91 -6.69 1.64
C MET A 108 13.90 -7.53 2.93
N PRO A 109 14.92 -8.39 3.19
CA PRO A 109 14.88 -9.32 4.33
C PRO A 109 14.76 -8.61 5.68
N LEU A 110 15.45 -7.49 5.86
CA LEU A 110 15.40 -6.72 7.12
C LEU A 110 14.03 -6.07 7.35
N MET A 111 13.31 -5.73 6.28
CA MET A 111 11.96 -5.21 6.38
C MET A 111 11.01 -6.29 6.93
N ARG A 112 11.06 -7.49 6.37
CA ARG A 112 10.27 -8.63 6.86
C ARG A 112 10.62 -8.93 8.32
N MET A 113 11.93 -8.97 8.64
CA MET A 113 12.39 -9.20 10.00
C MET A 113 11.87 -8.15 10.99
N ALA A 114 11.82 -6.88 10.58
CA ALA A 114 11.24 -5.82 11.42
C ALA A 114 9.75 -6.06 11.72
N MET A 115 8.99 -6.60 10.76
CA MET A 115 7.60 -6.96 10.97
C MET A 115 7.45 -8.19 11.89
N TYR A 116 8.28 -9.21 11.68
CA TYR A 116 8.27 -10.43 12.50
C TYR A 116 8.64 -10.14 13.96
N SER A 117 9.66 -9.31 14.19
CA SER A 117 10.10 -8.93 15.55
C SER A 117 9.03 -8.16 16.34
N LYS A 118 8.10 -7.51 15.65
CA LYS A 118 6.91 -6.86 16.26
C LYS A 118 5.76 -7.85 16.51
N GLY A 119 5.94 -9.12 16.14
CA GLY A 119 4.94 -10.18 16.35
C GLY A 119 3.75 -10.12 15.41
N ILE A 120 3.95 -9.71 14.16
CA ILE A 120 2.89 -9.68 13.15
C ILE A 120 2.23 -11.06 13.00
N GLN A 121 0.90 -11.09 12.91
CA GLN A 121 0.10 -12.29 12.71
C GLN A 121 -0.66 -12.27 11.37
N LEU A 122 -1.11 -11.08 10.96
CA LEU A 122 -1.84 -10.83 9.73
C LEU A 122 -1.01 -9.86 8.87
N TYR A 123 -0.27 -10.43 7.94
CA TYR A 123 0.69 -9.71 7.10
C TYR A 123 0.04 -9.35 5.77
N CYS A 124 -0.23 -8.07 5.52
CA CYS A 124 -0.81 -7.58 4.27
C CYS A 124 0.30 -7.15 3.31
N ALA A 125 0.25 -7.65 2.07
CA ALA A 125 1.24 -7.39 1.03
C ALA A 125 0.55 -6.91 -0.27
N PRO A 126 0.01 -5.69 -0.31
CA PRO A 126 -0.57 -5.14 -1.54
C PRO A 126 0.51 -4.99 -2.61
N THR A 127 0.17 -5.30 -3.86
CA THR A 127 1.12 -5.34 -4.97
C THR A 127 0.46 -5.01 -6.30
N ALA A 128 1.27 -4.67 -7.31
CA ALA A 128 0.92 -4.72 -8.71
C ALA A 128 1.66 -5.88 -9.45
N ASP A 129 2.36 -6.74 -8.71
CA ASP A 129 3.07 -7.91 -9.24
C ASP A 129 2.13 -9.11 -9.29
N ASP A 130 1.79 -9.56 -10.49
CA ASP A 130 0.88 -10.71 -10.76
C ASP A 130 1.63 -11.97 -11.20
N ARG A 131 2.98 -11.95 -11.18
CA ARG A 131 3.81 -13.06 -11.64
C ARG A 131 3.74 -14.25 -10.66
N GLU A 132 3.95 -15.44 -11.18
CA GLU A 132 4.00 -16.70 -10.39
C GLU A 132 5.06 -16.66 -9.29
N THR A 133 6.19 -15.98 -9.54
CA THR A 133 7.25 -15.78 -8.53
C THR A 133 6.80 -15.02 -7.31
N TRP A 134 5.76 -14.18 -7.44
CA TRP A 134 5.16 -13.47 -6.31
C TRP A 134 4.47 -14.42 -5.34
N ILE A 135 3.78 -15.44 -5.85
CA ILE A 135 3.12 -16.46 -5.03
C ILE A 135 4.17 -17.21 -4.18
N SER A 136 5.30 -17.57 -4.80
CA SER A 136 6.42 -18.23 -4.10
C SER A 136 6.98 -17.35 -2.98
N THR A 137 7.10 -16.04 -3.21
CA THR A 137 7.54 -15.06 -2.20
C THR A 137 6.55 -14.96 -1.05
N MET A 138 5.26 -14.92 -1.31
CA MET A 138 4.22 -14.87 -0.27
C MET A 138 4.20 -16.14 0.56
N THR A 139 4.35 -17.29 -0.08
CA THR A 139 4.47 -18.59 0.60
C THR A 139 5.69 -18.61 1.52
N HIS A 140 6.85 -18.17 1.03
CA HIS A 140 8.06 -18.07 1.84
C HIS A 140 7.87 -17.13 3.04
N THR A 141 7.28 -15.94 2.83
CA THR A 141 7.02 -14.98 3.89
C THR A 141 6.11 -15.54 4.99
N ALA A 142 5.08 -16.30 4.60
CA ALA A 142 4.18 -16.93 5.56
C ALA A 142 4.90 -18.01 6.41
N LEU A 143 5.74 -18.82 5.77
CA LEU A 143 6.52 -19.86 6.44
C LEU A 143 7.61 -19.29 7.34
N GLU A 144 8.36 -18.31 6.85
CA GLU A 144 9.44 -17.63 7.57
C GLU A 144 8.89 -16.90 8.82
N GLY A 145 7.83 -16.11 8.62
CA GLY A 145 7.23 -15.26 9.66
C GLY A 145 6.23 -15.98 10.56
N ARG A 146 5.84 -17.23 10.25
CA ARG A 146 4.78 -17.96 10.97
C ARG A 146 3.50 -17.14 11.10
N CYS A 147 3.11 -16.45 10.03
CA CYS A 147 1.96 -15.55 9.99
C CYS A 147 1.08 -15.84 8.78
N PHE A 148 -0.16 -15.35 8.81
CA PHE A 148 -1.04 -15.36 7.64
C PHE A 148 -0.67 -14.21 6.72
N VAL A 149 -0.45 -14.52 5.43
CA VAL A 149 -0.12 -13.51 4.42
C VAL A 149 -1.32 -13.30 3.50
N PHE A 150 -1.70 -12.05 3.34
CA PHE A 150 -2.76 -11.60 2.43
C PHE A 150 -2.16 -10.69 1.37
N SER A 151 -2.22 -11.11 0.13
CA SER A 151 -1.77 -10.30 -1.00
C SER A 151 -2.88 -10.12 -1.99
N SER A 152 -2.98 -8.94 -2.55
CA SER A 152 -3.89 -8.64 -3.63
C SER A 152 -3.21 -7.75 -4.66
N CYS A 153 -3.42 -8.08 -5.94
CA CYS A 153 -3.10 -7.23 -7.07
C CYS A 153 -4.38 -6.54 -7.53
N GLN A 154 -4.27 -5.29 -7.97
CA GLN A 154 -5.42 -4.61 -8.55
C GLN A 154 -5.82 -5.28 -9.86
N TYR A 155 -7.11 -5.45 -10.06
CA TYR A 155 -7.66 -5.93 -11.30
C TYR A 155 -7.76 -4.77 -12.30
N LEU A 156 -7.14 -4.93 -13.46
CA LEU A 156 -7.14 -3.96 -14.56
C LEU A 156 -7.47 -4.68 -15.86
N LEU A 157 -8.39 -4.13 -16.64
CA LEU A 157 -8.64 -4.54 -18.01
C LEU A 157 -7.87 -3.64 -18.99
N ARG A 158 -7.64 -4.13 -20.19
CA ARG A 158 -7.02 -3.31 -21.25
C ARG A 158 -7.81 -2.02 -21.53
N GLU A 159 -9.11 -2.07 -21.45
CA GLU A 159 -10.02 -0.94 -21.63
C GLU A 159 -9.91 0.13 -20.54
N ASP A 160 -9.37 -0.23 -19.35
CA ASP A 160 -9.11 0.71 -18.27
C ASP A 160 -7.79 1.51 -18.48
N CYS A 161 -6.99 1.09 -19.45
CA CYS A 161 -5.71 1.70 -19.75
C CYS A 161 -5.81 2.66 -20.93
N PRO A 162 -5.03 3.77 -20.93
CA PRO A 162 -4.96 4.65 -22.09
C PRO A 162 -4.46 3.93 -23.34
N ASP A 163 -4.91 4.37 -24.53
CA ASP A 163 -4.58 3.74 -25.82
C ASP A 163 -3.07 3.66 -26.11
N TYR A 164 -2.29 4.60 -25.58
CA TYR A 164 -0.83 4.62 -25.72
C TYR A 164 -0.09 3.66 -24.78
N TYR A 165 -0.81 2.97 -23.91
CA TYR A 165 -0.23 1.98 -23.01
C TYR A 165 -0.22 0.60 -23.71
N ASN A 166 0.97 0.22 -24.21
CA ASN A 166 1.22 -1.06 -24.89
C ASN A 166 1.95 -2.02 -23.97
#